data_b8f6125f148151280495c82d32fc82b3
#
_entry.id   b8f6125f148151280495c82d32fc82b3
#
_cell.length_a   1.000
_cell.length_b   1.000
_cell.length_c   1.000
_cell.angle_alpha   90.00
_cell.angle_beta   90.00
_cell.angle_gamma   90.00
#
_symmetry.space_group_name_H-M   'P 1'
#
loop_
_entity.id
_entity.type
_entity.pdbx_description
1 polymer ?
#
loop_
_entity_poly.entity_id
_entity_poly.type
_entity_poly.pdbx_seq_one_letter_code
_entity_poly.pdbx_strand_id
1 'polypeptide(L)'
;MPTGYTFNLDGSTLYLAMAVLFSTQLVGIHLTLEQQLVIMFALMLTSKGVAGVPRASLIVLAGTLTSFNIPILGVAVLLGIDQILDMGRTTVNLIGNCVATVVIARWENAFDYNKMADFIKMKNLKTNTLIKIKHNVSFNKDFNTNKKEIEV
;
A
#
# COMPACT_ATOMS: atom_id res chain seq x y z
N MET A 1 -4.94 -9.53 17.04
CA MET A 1 -4.07 -8.90 16.03
C MET A 1 -4.39 -9.33 14.59
N PRO A 2 -4.54 -10.64 14.23
CA PRO A 2 -4.79 -11.00 12.82
C PRO A 2 -6.08 -10.39 12.24
N THR A 3 -7.15 -10.38 12.99
CA THR A 3 -8.47 -9.87 12.58
C THR A 3 -8.45 -8.38 12.22
N GLY A 4 -7.80 -7.54 13.03
CA GLY A 4 -7.71 -6.09 12.75
C GLY A 4 -6.95 -5.79 11.45
N TYR A 5 -5.89 -6.53 11.17
CA TYR A 5 -5.14 -6.39 9.92
C TYR A 5 -5.99 -6.75 8.68
N THR A 6 -6.74 -7.85 8.74
CA THR A 6 -7.56 -8.33 7.63
C THR A 6 -8.73 -7.41 7.31
N PHE A 7 -9.31 -6.76 8.31
CA PHE A 7 -10.45 -5.86 8.10
C PHE A 7 -10.06 -4.52 7.48
N ASN A 8 -8.80 -4.11 7.58
CA ASN A 8 -8.34 -2.81 7.11
C ASN A 8 -7.44 -2.93 5.85
N LEU A 9 -7.86 -3.73 4.88
CA LEU A 9 -7.19 -3.91 3.59
C LEU A 9 -7.85 -3.03 2.50
N ASP A 10 -7.84 -1.72 2.71
CA ASP A 10 -8.52 -0.76 1.84
C ASP A 10 -7.94 -0.73 0.43
N GLY A 11 -6.61 -0.76 0.30
CA GLY A 11 -5.94 -0.82 -0.99
C GLY A 11 -6.24 -2.11 -1.76
N SER A 12 -6.38 -3.24 -1.07
CA SER A 12 -6.74 -4.51 -1.72
C SER A 12 -8.19 -4.50 -2.21
N THR A 13 -9.10 -3.94 -1.43
CA THR A 13 -10.52 -3.83 -1.82
C THR A 13 -10.69 -2.90 -3.02
N LEU A 14 -10.02 -1.74 -3.01
CA LEU A 14 -10.02 -0.81 -4.12
C LEU A 14 -9.44 -1.44 -5.40
N TYR A 15 -8.29 -2.13 -5.26
CA TYR A 15 -7.66 -2.84 -6.38
C TYR A 15 -8.61 -3.86 -7.00
N LEU A 16 -9.24 -4.71 -6.18
CA LEU A 16 -10.15 -5.74 -6.67
C LEU A 16 -11.36 -5.14 -7.38
N ALA A 17 -11.95 -4.08 -6.84
CA ALA A 17 -13.07 -3.38 -7.46
C ALA A 17 -12.69 -2.83 -8.85
N MET A 18 -11.57 -2.11 -8.93
CA MET A 18 -11.08 -1.56 -10.20
C MET A 18 -10.70 -2.68 -11.21
N ALA A 19 -10.09 -3.76 -10.73
CA ALA A 19 -9.69 -4.90 -11.56
C ALA A 19 -10.89 -5.62 -12.19
N VAL A 20 -12.00 -5.77 -11.45
CA VAL A 20 -13.25 -6.34 -12.00
C VAL A 20 -13.83 -5.41 -13.06
N LEU A 21 -13.96 -4.11 -12.78
CA LEU A 21 -14.47 -3.14 -13.76
C LEU A 21 -13.60 -3.10 -15.02
N PHE A 22 -12.28 -3.12 -14.87
CA PHE A 22 -11.36 -3.21 -16.00
C PHE A 22 -11.57 -4.50 -16.81
N SER A 23 -11.67 -5.64 -16.13
CA SER A 23 -11.84 -6.94 -16.78
C SER A 23 -13.15 -7.04 -17.56
N THR A 24 -14.24 -6.47 -17.05
CA THR A 24 -15.54 -6.44 -17.73
C THR A 24 -15.53 -5.52 -18.93
N GLN A 25 -14.92 -4.35 -18.81
CA GLN A 25 -14.77 -3.40 -19.93
C GLN A 25 -13.88 -3.97 -21.04
N LEU A 26 -12.80 -4.66 -20.68
CA LEU A 26 -11.90 -5.31 -21.63
C LEU A 26 -12.61 -6.33 -22.54
N VAL A 27 -13.59 -7.03 -21.99
CA VAL A 27 -14.39 -8.05 -22.72
C VAL A 27 -15.64 -7.44 -23.38
N GLY A 28 -15.89 -6.15 -23.17
CA GLY A 28 -17.07 -5.46 -23.73
C GLY A 28 -18.38 -5.76 -22.99
N ILE A 29 -18.29 -6.28 -21.75
CA ILE A 29 -19.47 -6.54 -20.92
C ILE A 29 -19.82 -5.26 -20.16
N HIS A 30 -21.03 -4.73 -20.42
CA HIS A 30 -21.57 -3.58 -19.72
C HIS A 30 -22.36 -4.06 -18.49
N LEU A 31 -21.78 -3.87 -17.31
CA LEU A 31 -22.46 -4.14 -16.04
C LEU A 31 -23.42 -3.01 -15.70
N THR A 32 -24.62 -3.35 -15.28
CA THR A 32 -25.55 -2.37 -14.68
C THR A 32 -25.01 -1.90 -13.32
N LEU A 33 -25.43 -0.74 -12.85
CA LEU A 33 -25.01 -0.22 -11.53
C LEU A 33 -25.35 -1.20 -10.39
N GLU A 34 -26.49 -1.87 -10.49
CA GLU A 34 -26.91 -2.88 -9.52
C GLU A 34 -25.91 -4.06 -9.47
N GLN A 35 -25.54 -4.59 -10.63
CA GLN A 35 -24.56 -5.68 -10.74
C GLN A 35 -23.19 -5.25 -10.20
N GLN A 36 -22.75 -4.01 -10.51
CA GLN A 36 -21.50 -3.48 -9.99
C GLN A 36 -21.51 -3.42 -8.46
N LEU A 37 -22.60 -2.94 -7.85
CA LEU A 37 -22.73 -2.87 -6.40
C LEU A 37 -22.72 -4.25 -5.75
N VAL A 38 -23.40 -5.23 -6.34
CA VAL A 38 -23.41 -6.63 -5.84
C VAL A 38 -22.01 -7.22 -5.89
N ILE A 39 -21.30 -7.04 -7.00
CA ILE A 39 -19.92 -7.53 -7.14
C ILE A 39 -18.99 -6.82 -6.14
N MET A 40 -19.08 -5.51 -5.98
CA MET A 40 -18.29 -4.77 -5.02
C MET A 40 -18.54 -5.23 -3.59
N PHE A 41 -19.80 -5.48 -3.22
CA PHE A 41 -20.14 -6.00 -1.90
C PHE A 41 -19.57 -7.41 -1.68
N ALA A 42 -19.69 -8.30 -2.66
CA ALA A 42 -19.09 -9.63 -2.63
C ALA A 42 -17.56 -9.55 -2.47
N LEU A 43 -16.90 -8.64 -3.19
CA LEU A 43 -15.47 -8.40 -3.07
C LEU A 43 -15.08 -7.84 -1.71
N MET A 44 -15.87 -6.96 -1.11
CA MET A 44 -15.63 -6.49 0.25
C MET A 44 -15.57 -7.63 1.26
N LEU A 45 -16.43 -8.62 1.13
CA LEU A 45 -16.44 -9.78 2.01
C LEU A 45 -15.27 -10.73 1.71
N THR A 46 -15.05 -11.08 0.46
CA THR A 46 -14.03 -12.05 0.04
C THR A 46 -12.60 -11.49 0.17
N SER A 47 -12.41 -10.17 0.04
CA SER A 47 -11.10 -9.54 0.22
C SER A 47 -10.52 -9.72 1.62
N LYS A 48 -11.36 -9.99 2.63
CA LYS A 48 -10.90 -10.23 4.00
C LYS A 48 -10.11 -11.52 4.17
N GLY A 49 -10.21 -12.46 3.22
CA GLY A 49 -9.40 -13.68 3.18
C GLY A 49 -8.02 -13.55 2.53
N VAL A 50 -7.69 -12.40 1.96
CA VAL A 50 -6.47 -12.19 1.15
C VAL A 50 -5.23 -11.81 1.97
N ALA A 51 -5.33 -11.75 3.28
CA ALA A 51 -4.30 -11.21 4.15
C ALA A 51 -2.95 -11.95 4.06
N GLY A 52 -1.91 -11.21 3.70
CA GLY A 52 -0.52 -11.62 3.88
C GLY A 52 0.03 -12.64 2.88
N VAL A 53 -0.72 -13.03 1.84
CA VAL A 53 -0.24 -13.96 0.82
C VAL A 53 0.05 -13.21 -0.49
N PRO A 54 1.28 -13.25 -1.01
CA PRO A 54 1.61 -12.64 -2.29
C PRO A 54 0.69 -13.15 -3.40
N ARG A 55 0.17 -12.25 -4.24
CA ARG A 55 -0.72 -12.55 -5.37
C ARG A 55 -2.07 -13.21 -5.03
N ALA A 56 -2.43 -13.36 -3.76
CA ALA A 56 -3.73 -13.91 -3.37
C ALA A 56 -4.90 -13.10 -3.94
N SER A 57 -4.72 -11.81 -4.16
CA SER A 57 -5.73 -10.95 -4.81
C SER A 57 -6.10 -11.38 -6.21
N LEU A 58 -5.14 -11.89 -7.00
CA LEU A 58 -5.41 -12.41 -8.36
C LEU A 58 -6.24 -13.69 -8.32
N ILE A 59 -6.02 -14.54 -7.30
CA ILE A 59 -6.82 -15.76 -7.09
C ILE A 59 -8.26 -15.38 -6.73
N VAL A 60 -8.43 -14.42 -5.81
CA VAL A 60 -9.76 -13.93 -5.44
C VAL A 60 -10.44 -13.25 -6.62
N LEU A 61 -9.70 -12.46 -7.40
CA LEU A 61 -10.21 -11.84 -8.62
C LEU A 61 -10.70 -12.90 -9.63
N ALA A 62 -9.86 -13.89 -9.92
CA ALA A 62 -10.23 -14.98 -10.84
C ALA A 62 -11.46 -15.75 -10.35
N GLY A 63 -11.51 -16.08 -9.07
CA GLY A 63 -12.69 -16.74 -8.46
C GLY A 63 -13.95 -15.89 -8.55
N THR A 64 -13.84 -14.58 -8.32
CA THR A 64 -15.00 -13.67 -8.45
C THR A 64 -15.46 -13.57 -9.90
N LEU A 65 -14.57 -13.35 -10.86
CA LEU A 65 -14.93 -13.29 -12.29
C LEU A 65 -15.62 -14.58 -12.74
N THR A 66 -15.09 -15.73 -12.33
CA THR A 66 -15.70 -17.04 -12.65
C THR A 66 -17.10 -17.18 -12.05
N SER A 67 -17.32 -16.75 -10.81
CA SER A 67 -18.62 -16.80 -10.15
C SER A 67 -19.68 -15.94 -10.84
N PHE A 68 -19.27 -14.87 -11.51
CA PHE A 68 -20.17 -13.99 -12.29
C PHE A 68 -20.15 -14.29 -13.79
N ASN A 69 -19.57 -15.42 -14.23
CA ASN A 69 -19.45 -15.84 -15.63
C ASN A 69 -18.73 -14.80 -16.52
N ILE A 70 -17.76 -14.06 -15.94
CA ILE A 70 -16.93 -13.09 -16.65
C ILE A 70 -15.64 -13.79 -17.10
N PRO A 71 -15.21 -13.65 -18.37
CA PRO A 71 -13.98 -14.26 -18.85
C PRO A 71 -12.74 -13.82 -18.10
N ILE A 72 -11.83 -14.76 -17.82
CA ILE A 72 -10.59 -14.53 -17.04
C ILE A 72 -9.52 -13.74 -17.81
N LEU A 73 -9.78 -13.35 -19.06
CA LEU A 73 -8.83 -12.65 -19.93
C LEU A 73 -8.24 -11.39 -19.25
N GLY A 74 -9.05 -10.67 -18.48
CA GLY A 74 -8.61 -9.48 -17.73
C GLY A 74 -7.54 -9.80 -16.69
N VAL A 75 -7.59 -10.97 -16.06
CA VAL A 75 -6.57 -11.41 -15.09
C VAL A 75 -5.22 -11.61 -15.76
N ALA A 76 -5.21 -12.17 -16.98
CA ALA A 76 -3.96 -12.39 -17.74
C ALA A 76 -3.25 -11.06 -18.05
N VAL A 77 -4.00 -10.02 -18.43
CA VAL A 77 -3.46 -8.69 -18.68
C VAL A 77 -2.94 -8.05 -17.39
N LEU A 78 -3.71 -8.14 -16.31
CA LEU A 78 -3.31 -7.60 -15.00
C LEU A 78 -2.06 -8.28 -14.45
N LEU A 79 -1.84 -9.57 -14.72
CA LEU A 79 -0.66 -10.31 -14.29
C LEU A 79 0.66 -9.65 -14.74
N GLY A 80 0.66 -9.02 -15.93
CA GLY A 80 1.83 -8.32 -16.48
C GLY A 80 2.26 -7.08 -15.68
N ILE A 81 1.31 -6.39 -15.04
CA ILE A 81 1.55 -5.15 -14.29
C ILE A 81 1.31 -5.31 -12.78
N ASP A 82 0.92 -6.51 -12.35
CA ASP A 82 0.55 -6.80 -10.96
C ASP A 82 1.63 -6.43 -9.95
N GLN A 83 2.90 -6.57 -10.31
CA GLN A 83 4.02 -6.23 -9.43
C GLN A 83 4.00 -4.75 -9.00
N ILE A 84 3.71 -3.84 -9.93
CA ILE A 84 3.64 -2.39 -9.63
C ILE A 84 2.37 -2.09 -8.84
N LEU A 85 1.26 -2.69 -9.23
CA LEU A 85 -0.02 -2.52 -8.54
C LEU A 85 0.01 -3.08 -7.12
N ASP A 86 0.73 -4.18 -6.89
CA ASP A 86 0.93 -4.78 -5.57
C ASP A 86 1.72 -3.85 -4.62
N MET A 87 2.73 -3.15 -5.13
CA MET A 87 3.46 -2.15 -4.35
C MET A 87 2.55 -1.01 -3.89
N GLY A 88 1.74 -0.46 -4.80
CA GLY A 88 0.76 0.58 -4.49
C GLY A 88 -0.27 0.12 -3.47
N ARG A 89 -0.87 -1.04 -3.69
CA ARG A 89 -1.85 -1.67 -2.80
C ARG A 89 -1.29 -1.89 -1.40
N THR A 90 -0.09 -2.44 -1.30
CA THR A 90 0.59 -2.70 -0.02
C THR A 90 0.86 -1.41 0.74
N THR A 91 1.29 -0.37 0.04
CA THR A 91 1.52 0.96 0.65
C THR A 91 0.24 1.54 1.23
N VAL A 92 -0.87 1.51 0.50
CA VAL A 92 -2.18 1.99 0.98
C VAL A 92 -2.65 1.18 2.18
N ASN A 93 -2.55 -0.16 2.13
CA ASN A 93 -2.91 -1.02 3.25
C ASN A 93 -2.08 -0.72 4.51
N LEU A 94 -0.77 -0.47 4.35
CA LEU A 94 0.10 -0.13 5.47
C LEU A 94 -0.30 1.20 6.11
N ILE A 95 -0.53 2.24 5.30
CA ILE A 95 -0.97 3.55 5.78
C ILE A 95 -2.31 3.42 6.51
N GLY A 96 -3.28 2.73 5.93
CA GLY A 96 -4.58 2.49 6.54
C GLY A 96 -4.48 1.80 7.90
N ASN A 97 -3.66 0.75 8.01
CA ASN A 97 -3.43 0.04 9.28
C ASN A 97 -2.78 0.95 10.33
N CYS A 98 -1.81 1.79 9.95
CA CYS A 98 -1.20 2.75 10.87
C CYS A 98 -2.22 3.77 11.38
N VAL A 99 -3.03 4.32 10.49
CA VAL A 99 -4.08 5.30 10.86
C VAL A 99 -5.13 4.66 11.78
N ALA A 100 -5.64 3.47 11.41
CA ALA A 100 -6.62 2.75 12.21
C ALA A 100 -6.09 2.45 13.63
N THR A 101 -4.83 2.05 13.75
CA THR A 101 -4.19 1.79 15.06
C THR A 101 -4.20 3.05 15.93
N VAL A 102 -3.85 4.20 15.36
CA VAL A 102 -3.83 5.48 16.11
C VAL A 102 -5.24 5.90 16.53
N VAL A 103 -6.22 5.76 15.61
CA VAL A 103 -7.62 6.12 15.90
C VAL A 103 -8.19 5.26 17.04
N ILE A 104 -7.99 3.94 16.96
CA ILE A 104 -8.49 3.01 17.99
C ILE A 104 -7.80 3.27 19.33
N ALA A 105 -6.47 3.43 19.34
CA ALA A 105 -5.74 3.75 20.57
C ALA A 105 -6.22 5.05 21.23
N ARG A 106 -6.63 6.04 20.41
CA ARG A 106 -7.21 7.27 20.92
C ARG A 106 -8.62 7.08 21.48
N TRP A 107 -9.47 6.28 20.85
CA TRP A 107 -10.81 5.96 21.34
C TRP A 107 -10.78 5.21 22.66
N GLU A 108 -9.82 4.32 22.83
CA GLU A 108 -9.63 3.54 24.06
C GLU A 108 -8.85 4.30 25.17
N ASN A 109 -8.50 5.59 24.95
CA ASN A 109 -7.64 6.38 25.82
C ASN A 109 -6.29 5.72 26.16
N ALA A 110 -5.84 4.82 25.28
CA ALA A 110 -4.55 4.13 25.39
C ALA A 110 -3.41 4.84 24.66
N PHE A 111 -3.70 5.99 24.05
CA PHE A 111 -2.72 6.76 23.27
C PHE A 111 -1.85 7.62 24.20
N ASP A 112 -0.56 7.30 24.26
CA ASP A 112 0.42 7.99 25.10
C ASP A 112 1.08 9.16 24.33
N TYR A 113 0.61 10.36 24.57
CA TYR A 113 1.13 11.59 23.95
C TYR A 113 2.58 11.89 24.31
N ASN A 114 3.03 11.52 25.53
CA ASN A 114 4.40 11.76 25.98
C ASN A 114 5.37 10.91 25.18
N LYS A 115 5.07 9.62 25.01
CA LYS A 115 5.89 8.72 24.18
C LYS A 115 5.93 9.17 22.72
N MET A 116 4.81 9.68 22.18
CA MET A 116 4.80 10.24 20.84
C MET A 116 5.71 11.47 20.72
N ALA A 117 5.63 12.40 21.68
CA ALA A 117 6.47 13.60 21.70
C ALA A 117 7.97 13.24 21.80
N ASP A 118 8.33 12.29 22.66
CA ASP A 118 9.70 11.78 22.79
C ASP A 118 10.20 11.11 21.50
N PHE A 119 9.35 10.32 20.84
CA PHE A 119 9.70 9.70 19.56
C PHE A 119 9.96 10.75 18.46
N ILE A 120 9.11 11.77 18.35
CA ILE A 120 9.30 12.87 17.41
C ILE A 120 10.61 13.61 17.69
N LYS A 121 10.91 13.90 18.98
CA LYS A 121 12.13 14.55 19.41
C LYS A 121 13.37 13.75 19.03
N MET A 122 13.37 12.44 19.30
CA MET A 122 14.48 11.55 18.92
C MET A 122 14.65 11.47 17.40
N LYS A 123 13.57 11.39 16.64
CA LYS A 123 13.59 11.38 15.18
C LYS A 123 14.22 12.66 14.63
N ASN A 124 13.84 13.83 15.15
CA ASN A 124 14.38 15.11 14.74
C ASN A 124 15.88 15.22 15.07
N LEU A 125 16.31 14.76 16.24
CA LEU A 125 17.74 14.72 16.61
C LEU A 125 18.52 13.83 15.64
N LYS A 126 18.02 12.64 15.33
CA LYS A 126 18.67 11.71 14.39
C LYS A 126 18.77 12.32 12.98
N THR A 127 17.70 12.97 12.51
CA THR A 127 17.69 13.64 11.21
C THR A 127 18.70 14.77 11.16
N ASN A 128 18.76 15.62 12.18
CA ASN A 128 19.74 16.72 12.27
C ASN A 128 21.17 16.20 12.31
N THR A 129 21.44 15.10 13.01
CA THR A 129 22.75 14.46 13.05
C THR A 129 23.15 13.94 11.67
N LEU A 130 22.23 13.27 10.96
CA LEU A 130 22.50 12.78 9.59
C LEU A 130 22.77 13.93 8.61
N ILE A 131 22.04 15.05 8.72
CA ILE A 131 22.27 16.25 7.89
C ILE A 131 23.67 16.82 8.16
N LYS A 132 24.08 16.93 9.44
CA LYS A 132 25.42 17.40 9.80
C LYS A 132 26.52 16.50 9.25
N ILE A 133 26.37 15.18 9.37
CA ILE A 133 27.33 14.21 8.83
C ILE A 133 27.42 14.34 7.32
N LYS A 134 26.28 14.43 6.62
CA LYS A 134 26.27 14.59 5.16
C LYS A 134 26.96 15.88 4.71
N HIS A 135 26.71 16.98 5.43
CA HIS A 135 27.36 18.26 5.15
C HIS A 135 28.86 18.19 5.36
N ASN A 136 29.34 17.59 6.45
CA ASN A 136 30.78 17.43 6.72
C ASN A 136 31.46 16.51 5.69
N VAL A 137 30.81 15.46 5.24
CA VAL A 137 31.33 14.56 4.19
C VAL A 137 31.44 15.30 2.86
N SER A 138 30.44 16.11 2.49
CA SER A 138 30.50 16.94 1.29
C SER A 138 31.66 17.96 1.36
N PHE A 139 31.76 18.69 2.47
CA PHE A 139 32.81 19.66 2.69
C PHE A 139 34.21 19.06 2.58
N ASN A 140 34.46 17.91 3.21
CA ASN A 140 35.72 17.19 3.12
C ASN A 140 36.05 16.71 1.70
N LYS A 141 35.04 16.32 0.93
CA LYS A 141 35.21 15.91 -0.45
C LYS A 141 35.65 17.09 -1.33
N ASP A 142 34.98 18.21 -1.19
CA ASP A 142 35.29 19.44 -1.94
C ASP A 142 36.70 19.98 -1.58
N PHE A 143 37.04 19.93 -0.29
CA PHE A 143 38.36 20.33 0.19
C PHE A 143 39.49 19.45 -0.38
N ASN A 144 39.31 18.13 -0.42
CA ASN A 144 40.28 17.21 -0.99
C ASN A 144 40.40 17.31 -2.51
N THR A 145 39.33 17.70 -3.21
CA THR A 145 39.34 17.92 -4.66
C THR A 145 40.16 19.16 -5.00
N ASN A 146 39.89 20.30 -4.30
CA ASN A 146 40.62 21.53 -4.49
C ASN A 146 42.13 21.42 -4.12
N LYS A 147 42.48 20.61 -3.12
CA LYS A 147 43.86 20.34 -2.76
C LYS A 147 44.62 19.61 -3.87
N LYS A 148 44.01 18.69 -4.55
CA LYS A 148 44.60 17.97 -5.69
C LYS A 148 44.81 18.86 -6.93
N GLU A 149 43.98 19.87 -7.13
CA GLU A 149 44.11 20.83 -8.25
C GLU A 149 45.24 21.87 -8.02
N ILE A 150 45.67 22.10 -6.76
CA ILE A 150 46.72 23.01 -6.42
C ILE A 150 48.11 22.35 -6.47
N GLU A 151 48.20 21.03 -6.35
CA GLU A 151 49.43 20.23 -6.37
C GLU A 151 49.87 19.80 -7.79
N VAL A 152 49.13 20.18 -8.85
CA VAL A 152 49.47 20.00 -10.27
C VAL A 152 49.93 21.30 -10.88
#